data_b3766f88183f19434a8ab02b76403028
#
_entry.id   b3766f88183f19434a8ab02b76403028
#
_cell.length_a   1.000
_cell.length_b   1.000
_cell.length_c   1.000
_cell.angle_alpha   90.00
_cell.angle_beta   90.00
_cell.angle_gamma   90.00
#
_symmetry.space_group_name_H-M   'P 1'
#
loop_
_entity.id
_entity.type
_entity.pdbx_description
1 polymer ?
#
loop_
_entity_poly.entity_id
_entity_poly.type
_entity_poly.pdbx_seq_one_letter_code
_entity_poly.pdbx_strand_id
1 'polypeptide(L)'
;MQAIRILIVGFGNVGQGFFELLTRVKGRLGLNVVVTEIIDRRRGHIINPKPSILNEAIQGRLLGDKVEVDEIPRLISESNADIMCEFTDLVVRSKGEPAFTYLATALRSGKHVITTNKGPIAFHYDELMELSRRYGKLVRFKGTVMAGTPSF
;
A
#
# COMPACT_ATOMS: atom_id res chain seq x y z
N MET A 1 21.00 6.02 -11.01
CA MET A 1 20.27 4.93 -10.31
C MET A 1 18.78 5.16 -10.52
N GLN A 2 18.04 4.17 -11.00
CA GLN A 2 16.59 4.30 -11.24
C GLN A 2 15.86 4.42 -9.91
N ALA A 3 14.83 5.27 -9.84
CA ALA A 3 14.04 5.43 -8.63
C ALA A 3 13.18 4.18 -8.36
N ILE A 4 13.06 3.77 -7.11
CA ILE A 4 12.11 2.75 -6.66
C ILE A 4 10.72 3.36 -6.66
N ARG A 5 9.80 2.76 -7.39
CA ARG A 5 8.42 3.23 -7.58
C ARG A 5 7.50 2.59 -6.55
N ILE A 6 6.71 3.40 -5.89
CA ILE A 6 5.79 2.98 -4.82
C ILE A 6 4.35 3.25 -5.24
N LEU A 7 3.51 2.23 -5.11
CA LEU A 7 2.05 2.31 -5.14
C LEU A 7 1.55 2.29 -3.69
N ILE A 8 0.66 3.21 -3.33
CA ILE A 8 -0.07 3.21 -2.06
C ILE A 8 -1.50 2.76 -2.31
N VAL A 9 -1.98 1.75 -1.58
CA VAL A 9 -3.37 1.32 -1.58
C VAL A 9 -3.96 1.58 -0.19
N GLY A 10 -4.96 2.47 -0.14
CA GLY A 10 -5.48 3.02 1.11
C GLY A 10 -4.78 4.33 1.50
N PHE A 11 -5.51 5.46 1.43
CA PHE A 11 -4.99 6.79 1.72
C PHE A 11 -5.73 7.45 2.89
N GLY A 12 -5.96 6.65 3.94
CA GLY A 12 -6.42 7.08 5.25
C GLY A 12 -5.29 7.69 6.08
N ASN A 13 -5.45 7.71 7.40
CA ASN A 13 -4.45 8.31 8.31
C ASN A 13 -3.06 7.70 8.15
N VAL A 14 -2.97 6.37 8.01
CA VAL A 14 -1.68 5.67 7.86
C VAL A 14 -1.04 5.98 6.51
N GLY A 15 -1.80 5.89 5.42
CA GLY A 15 -1.31 6.18 4.07
C GLY A 15 -0.85 7.62 3.90
N GLN A 16 -1.60 8.59 4.44
CA GLN A 16 -1.22 10.01 4.43
C GLN A 16 0.04 10.25 5.26
N GLY A 17 0.10 9.70 6.49
CA GLY A 17 1.27 9.81 7.35
C GLY A 17 2.52 9.20 6.73
N PHE A 18 2.40 8.05 6.08
CA PHE A 18 3.50 7.43 5.34
C PHE A 18 3.97 8.32 4.17
N PHE A 19 3.05 8.83 3.37
CA PHE A 19 3.36 9.70 2.24
C PHE A 19 4.05 10.99 2.68
N GLU A 20 3.55 11.63 3.74
CA GLU A 20 4.15 12.82 4.35
C GLU A 20 5.57 12.53 4.84
N LEU A 21 5.72 11.49 5.66
CA LEU A 21 7.01 11.11 6.23
C LEU A 21 8.03 10.81 5.12
N LEU A 22 7.66 9.98 4.15
CA LEU A 22 8.54 9.63 3.02
C LEU A 22 8.99 10.88 2.26
N THR A 23 8.08 11.80 1.99
CA THR A 23 8.39 13.06 1.29
C THR A 23 9.41 13.90 2.06
N ARG A 24 9.30 13.92 3.40
CA ARG A 24 10.20 14.69 4.28
C ARG A 24 11.58 14.06 4.46
N VAL A 25 11.66 12.72 4.50
CA VAL A 25 12.91 12.04 4.91
C VAL A 25 13.72 11.45 3.75
N LYS A 26 13.11 11.18 2.60
CA LYS A 26 13.80 10.51 1.48
C LYS A 26 15.12 11.19 1.07
N GLY A 27 15.14 12.51 1.04
CA GLY A 27 16.36 13.28 0.72
C GLY A 27 17.45 13.14 1.78
N ARG A 28 17.07 13.15 3.07
CA ARG A 28 18.02 13.00 4.19
C ARG A 28 18.61 11.60 4.26
N LEU A 29 17.84 10.59 3.87
CA LEU A 29 18.27 9.19 3.87
C LEU A 29 18.95 8.76 2.57
N GLY A 30 19.09 9.66 1.60
CA GLY A 30 19.64 9.34 0.28
C GLY A 30 18.77 8.33 -0.49
N LEU A 31 17.48 8.22 -0.17
CA LEU A 31 16.58 7.28 -0.80
C LEU A 31 16.12 7.80 -2.16
N ASN A 32 16.41 7.04 -3.21
CA ASN A 32 15.86 7.30 -4.54
C ASN A 32 14.53 6.57 -4.71
N VAL A 33 13.48 7.11 -4.08
CA VAL A 33 12.12 6.55 -4.09
C VAL A 33 11.10 7.59 -4.53
N VAL A 34 10.06 7.15 -5.21
CA VAL A 34 8.96 7.99 -5.67
C VAL A 34 7.62 7.26 -5.51
N VAL A 35 6.62 7.95 -4.97
CA VAL A 35 5.24 7.45 -5.02
C VAL A 35 4.69 7.81 -6.39
N THR A 36 4.39 6.80 -7.19
CA THR A 36 3.87 6.96 -8.55
C THR A 36 2.36 6.94 -8.60
N GLU A 37 1.73 6.24 -7.67
CA GLU A 37 0.28 6.04 -7.68
C GLU A 37 -0.27 5.93 -6.26
N ILE A 38 -1.49 6.43 -6.07
CA ILE A 38 -2.31 6.19 -4.88
C ILE A 38 -3.65 5.65 -5.36
N ILE A 39 -4.11 4.56 -4.78
CA ILE A 39 -5.44 3.99 -5.02
C ILE A 39 -6.20 3.99 -3.70
N ASP A 40 -7.32 4.68 -3.64
CA ASP A 40 -8.18 4.76 -2.45
C ASP A 40 -9.64 4.83 -2.86
N ARG A 41 -10.49 4.04 -2.20
CA ARG A 41 -11.93 3.97 -2.51
C ARG A 41 -12.65 5.32 -2.38
N ARG A 42 -12.24 6.16 -1.41
CA ARG A 42 -12.88 7.45 -1.16
C ARG A 42 -12.24 8.59 -1.96
N ARG A 43 -10.94 8.48 -2.24
CA ARG A 43 -10.15 9.54 -2.87
C ARG A 43 -9.83 9.29 -4.32
N GLY A 44 -10.09 8.09 -4.82
CA GLY A 44 -9.89 7.72 -6.21
C GLY A 44 -8.48 7.20 -6.54
N HIS A 45 -8.21 7.08 -7.84
CA HIS A 45 -6.91 6.70 -8.39
C HIS A 45 -6.14 7.96 -8.80
N ILE A 46 -5.02 8.19 -8.15
CA ILE A 46 -4.21 9.39 -8.29
C ILE A 46 -2.86 9.00 -8.88
N ILE A 47 -2.52 9.57 -10.00
CA ILE A 47 -1.24 9.35 -10.69
C ILE A 47 -0.29 10.49 -10.37
N ASN A 48 0.97 10.15 -10.08
CA ASN A 48 2.05 11.09 -9.77
C ASN A 48 1.64 12.13 -8.70
N PRO A 49 1.24 11.68 -7.50
CA PRO A 49 0.75 12.57 -6.45
C PRO A 49 1.81 13.58 -6.03
N LYS A 50 1.41 14.84 -5.91
CA LYS A 50 2.26 15.92 -5.39
C LYS A 50 2.09 16.04 -3.86
N PRO A 51 3.08 16.56 -3.12
CA PRO A 51 2.95 16.74 -1.67
C PRO A 51 1.75 17.59 -1.24
N SER A 52 1.31 18.54 -2.07
CA SER A 52 0.12 19.37 -1.82
C SER A 52 -1.18 18.57 -1.65
N ILE A 53 -1.24 17.34 -2.16
CA ILE A 53 -2.43 16.47 -2.07
C ILE A 53 -2.84 16.19 -0.62
N LEU A 54 -1.90 16.26 0.33
CA LEU A 54 -2.18 16.05 1.75
C LEU A 54 -3.20 17.05 2.30
N ASN A 55 -3.12 18.31 1.89
CA ASN A 55 -4.05 19.35 2.34
C ASN A 55 -5.49 19.10 1.84
N GLU A 56 -5.62 18.52 0.66
CA GLU A 56 -6.91 18.16 0.07
C GLU A 56 -7.44 16.84 0.64
N ALA A 57 -6.55 15.89 0.91
CA ALA A 57 -6.89 14.59 1.48
C ALA A 57 -7.54 14.71 2.87
N ILE A 58 -7.07 15.64 3.71
CA ILE A 58 -7.63 15.93 5.04
C ILE A 58 -9.11 16.35 4.93
N GLN A 59 -9.50 17.02 3.85
CA GLN A 59 -10.89 17.45 3.61
C GLN A 59 -11.80 16.32 3.11
N GLY A 60 -11.30 15.11 2.94
CA GLY A 60 -12.09 13.95 2.52
C GLY A 60 -12.59 13.99 1.08
N ARG A 61 -12.03 14.86 0.24
CA ARG A 61 -12.44 15.04 -1.15
C ARG A 61 -11.98 13.88 -2.04
N LEU A 62 -12.71 13.68 -3.14
CA LEU A 62 -12.23 12.89 -4.28
C LEU A 62 -11.09 13.66 -4.94
N LEU A 63 -9.94 13.01 -5.12
CA LEU A 63 -8.69 13.62 -5.58
C LEU A 63 -8.24 13.12 -6.95
N GLY A 64 -8.76 11.97 -7.37
CA GLY A 64 -8.45 11.34 -8.64
C GLY A 64 -9.68 10.71 -9.27
N ASP A 65 -9.48 9.86 -10.27
CA ASP A 65 -10.57 9.14 -10.92
C ASP A 65 -11.26 8.21 -9.91
N LYS A 66 -12.59 8.22 -9.90
CA LYS A 66 -13.37 7.36 -9.01
C LYS A 66 -13.03 5.89 -9.27
N VAL A 67 -12.88 5.12 -8.20
CA VAL A 67 -12.52 3.69 -8.25
C VAL A 67 -13.53 2.89 -7.45
N GLU A 68 -14.07 1.84 -8.07
CA GLU A 68 -14.86 0.84 -7.38
C GLU A 68 -13.95 -0.28 -6.82
N VAL A 69 -14.41 -0.93 -5.75
CA VAL A 69 -13.58 -1.90 -4.98
C VAL A 69 -13.10 -3.06 -5.85
N ASP A 70 -13.93 -3.52 -6.76
CA ASP A 70 -13.64 -4.63 -7.68
C ASP A 70 -12.65 -4.27 -8.80
N GLU A 71 -12.45 -2.98 -9.07
CA GLU A 71 -11.43 -2.50 -10.02
C GLU A 71 -10.03 -2.45 -9.42
N ILE A 72 -9.89 -2.34 -8.10
CA ILE A 72 -8.60 -2.15 -7.44
C ILE A 72 -7.58 -3.25 -7.79
N PRO A 73 -7.93 -4.55 -7.79
CA PRO A 73 -6.98 -5.60 -8.18
C PRO A 73 -6.43 -5.41 -9.60
N ARG A 74 -7.25 -5.01 -10.55
CA ARG A 74 -6.82 -4.72 -11.91
C ARG A 74 -5.80 -3.57 -11.94
N LEU A 75 -6.12 -2.46 -11.28
CA LEU A 75 -5.22 -1.30 -11.19
C LEU A 75 -3.88 -1.66 -10.52
N ILE A 76 -3.89 -2.49 -9.47
CA ILE A 76 -2.68 -3.00 -8.83
C ILE A 76 -1.85 -3.82 -9.83
N SER A 77 -2.47 -4.69 -10.61
CA SER A 77 -1.75 -5.54 -11.57
C SER A 77 -1.14 -4.73 -12.71
N GLU A 78 -1.83 -3.70 -13.18
CA GLU A 78 -1.41 -2.82 -14.28
C GLU A 78 -0.36 -1.79 -13.86
N SER A 79 -0.26 -1.49 -12.56
CA SER A 79 0.71 -0.52 -12.03
C SER A 79 2.16 -0.94 -12.30
N ASN A 80 3.00 0.02 -12.67
CA ASN A 80 4.44 -0.16 -12.86
C ASN A 80 5.26 -0.01 -11.57
N ALA A 81 4.63 0.00 -10.40
CA ALA A 81 5.31 0.11 -9.12
C ALA A 81 6.17 -1.12 -8.82
N ASP A 82 7.28 -0.90 -8.12
CA ASP A 82 8.18 -1.96 -7.65
C ASP A 82 7.73 -2.47 -6.27
N ILE A 83 7.12 -1.60 -5.47
CA ILE A 83 6.62 -1.89 -4.12
C ILE A 83 5.19 -1.39 -4.00
N MET A 84 4.31 -2.22 -3.44
CA MET A 84 2.98 -1.80 -3.00
C MET A 84 2.93 -1.69 -1.48
N CYS A 85 2.47 -0.55 -0.98
CA CYS A 85 2.18 -0.31 0.43
C CYS A 85 0.65 -0.37 0.63
N GLU A 86 0.17 -1.34 1.39
CA GLU A 86 -1.24 -1.58 1.67
C GLU A 86 -1.59 -1.05 3.06
N PHE A 87 -2.48 -0.05 3.12
CA PHE A 87 -2.90 0.66 4.32
C PHE A 87 -4.42 0.78 4.43
N THR A 88 -5.16 -0.19 3.87
CA THR A 88 -6.62 -0.20 3.96
C THR A 88 -7.10 -0.60 5.36
N ASP A 89 -8.38 -0.33 5.63
CA ASP A 89 -8.98 -0.62 6.92
C ASP A 89 -9.05 -2.14 7.17
N LEU A 90 -8.84 -2.54 8.43
CA LEU A 90 -9.05 -3.90 8.87
C LEU A 90 -10.54 -4.25 8.86
N VAL A 91 -10.93 -5.26 8.09
CA VAL A 91 -12.26 -5.82 8.08
C VAL A 91 -12.22 -7.25 8.63
N VAL A 92 -12.47 -7.41 9.93
CA VAL A 92 -12.37 -8.72 10.61
C VAL A 92 -13.40 -9.73 10.06
N ARG A 93 -14.64 -9.28 9.80
CA ARG A 93 -15.73 -10.14 9.31
C ARG A 93 -15.44 -10.81 7.97
N SER A 94 -14.65 -10.18 7.13
CA SER A 94 -14.25 -10.70 5.81
C SER A 94 -12.94 -11.49 5.85
N LYS A 95 -12.46 -11.88 7.04
CA LYS A 95 -11.22 -12.66 7.22
C LYS A 95 -10.02 -12.05 6.48
N GLY A 96 -9.89 -10.73 6.52
CA GLY A 96 -8.75 -10.03 5.90
C GLY A 96 -8.95 -9.59 4.45
N GLU A 97 -10.13 -9.84 3.87
CA GLU A 97 -10.48 -9.28 2.56
C GLU A 97 -11.01 -7.83 2.68
N PRO A 98 -10.82 -6.99 1.66
CA PRO A 98 -10.19 -7.25 0.36
C PRO A 98 -8.65 -7.13 0.38
N ALA A 99 -8.05 -6.81 1.52
CA ALA A 99 -6.61 -6.55 1.61
C ALA A 99 -5.76 -7.76 1.21
N PHE A 100 -6.17 -9.00 1.54
CA PHE A 100 -5.48 -10.20 1.10
C PHE A 100 -5.44 -10.30 -0.43
N THR A 101 -6.57 -10.08 -1.10
CA THR A 101 -6.64 -10.05 -2.57
C THR A 101 -5.70 -9.01 -3.16
N TYR A 102 -5.58 -7.82 -2.56
CA TYR A 102 -4.66 -6.77 -3.02
C TYR A 102 -3.19 -7.20 -2.90
N LEU A 103 -2.80 -7.75 -1.74
CA LEU A 103 -1.45 -8.26 -1.50
C LEU A 103 -1.09 -9.41 -2.45
N ALA A 104 -2.00 -10.38 -2.61
CA ALA A 104 -1.81 -11.50 -3.52
C ALA A 104 -1.67 -11.06 -4.97
N THR A 105 -2.48 -10.10 -5.42
CA THR A 105 -2.40 -9.53 -6.76
C THR A 105 -1.07 -8.81 -6.99
N ALA A 106 -0.61 -8.02 -6.03
CA ALA A 106 0.67 -7.33 -6.10
C ALA A 106 1.84 -8.31 -6.21
N LEU A 107 1.87 -9.35 -5.39
CA LEU A 107 2.90 -10.40 -5.45
C LEU A 107 2.92 -11.10 -6.80
N ARG A 108 1.75 -11.53 -7.31
CA ARG A 108 1.59 -12.20 -8.61
C ARG A 108 2.02 -11.29 -9.78
N SER A 109 1.84 -9.98 -9.66
CA SER A 109 2.25 -9.00 -10.67
C SER A 109 3.68 -8.47 -10.46
N GLY A 110 4.47 -9.16 -9.63
CA GLY A 110 5.90 -8.91 -9.50
C GLY A 110 6.28 -7.74 -8.58
N LYS A 111 5.41 -7.34 -7.66
CA LYS A 111 5.67 -6.27 -6.69
C LYS A 111 6.04 -6.82 -5.33
N HIS A 112 6.99 -6.18 -4.63
CA HIS A 112 7.15 -6.36 -3.20
C HIS A 112 5.96 -5.74 -2.47
N VAL A 113 5.61 -6.25 -1.29
CA VAL A 113 4.48 -5.72 -0.52
C VAL A 113 4.86 -5.37 0.91
N ILE A 114 4.28 -4.28 1.38
CA ILE A 114 4.33 -3.83 2.78
C ILE A 114 2.90 -3.63 3.23
N THR A 115 2.51 -4.19 4.37
CA THR A 115 1.17 -3.99 4.93
C THR A 115 1.21 -3.65 6.41
N THR A 116 0.26 -2.84 6.85
CA THR A 116 -0.05 -2.61 8.26
C THR A 116 -1.37 -3.27 8.67
N ASN A 117 -2.06 -3.91 7.73
CA ASN A 117 -3.34 -4.56 7.95
C ASN A 117 -3.15 -5.93 8.61
N LYS A 118 -3.74 -6.10 9.78
CA LYS A 118 -3.61 -7.33 10.58
C LYS A 118 -4.38 -8.51 9.97
N GLY A 119 -5.46 -8.25 9.23
CA GLY A 119 -6.36 -9.27 8.70
C GLY A 119 -5.66 -10.29 7.78
N PRO A 120 -5.00 -9.87 6.70
CA PRO A 120 -4.27 -10.78 5.83
C PRO A 120 -3.22 -11.63 6.56
N ILE A 121 -2.55 -11.04 7.53
CA ILE A 121 -1.52 -11.76 8.31
C ILE A 121 -2.16 -12.77 9.27
N ALA A 122 -3.27 -12.43 9.89
CA ALA A 122 -3.96 -13.33 10.84
C ALA A 122 -4.63 -14.53 10.15
N PHE A 123 -5.16 -14.33 8.95
CA PHE A 123 -6.00 -15.34 8.28
C PHE A 123 -5.33 -16.04 7.09
N HIS A 124 -4.32 -15.42 6.47
CA HIS A 124 -3.73 -15.86 5.19
C HIS A 124 -2.19 -15.85 5.19
N TYR A 125 -1.57 -15.98 6.36
CA TYR A 125 -0.10 -15.91 6.49
C TYR A 125 0.62 -16.90 5.57
N ASP A 126 0.24 -18.19 5.64
CA ASP A 126 0.91 -19.24 4.88
C ASP A 126 0.77 -19.03 3.38
N GLU A 127 -0.42 -18.64 2.93
CA GLU A 127 -0.69 -18.33 1.52
C GLU A 127 0.16 -17.15 1.03
N LEU A 128 0.29 -16.08 1.84
CA LEU A 128 1.14 -14.93 1.50
C LEU A 128 2.61 -15.32 1.44
N MET A 129 3.08 -16.15 2.37
CA MET A 129 4.47 -16.61 2.36
C MET A 129 4.76 -17.56 1.19
N GLU A 130 3.80 -18.38 0.78
CA GLU A 130 3.93 -19.20 -0.42
C GLU A 130 4.00 -18.33 -1.69
N LEU A 131 3.12 -17.34 -1.83
CA LEU A 131 3.16 -16.39 -2.94
C LEU A 131 4.48 -15.61 -2.97
N SER A 132 4.97 -15.19 -1.80
CA SER A 132 6.26 -14.52 -1.65
C SER A 132 7.40 -15.38 -2.23
N ARG A 133 7.48 -16.64 -1.84
CA ARG A 133 8.49 -17.59 -2.34
C ARG A 133 8.32 -17.86 -3.84
N ARG A 134 7.09 -18.13 -4.28
CA ARG A 134 6.79 -18.48 -5.67
C ARG A 134 7.16 -17.37 -6.65
N TYR A 135 6.89 -16.11 -6.30
CA TYR A 135 7.15 -14.96 -7.16
C TYR A 135 8.47 -14.24 -6.85
N GLY A 136 9.23 -14.70 -5.85
CA GLY A 136 10.50 -14.09 -5.45
C GLY A 136 10.35 -12.66 -4.94
N LYS A 137 9.22 -12.36 -4.28
CA LYS A 137 8.89 -11.02 -3.77
C LYS A 137 8.77 -11.00 -2.26
N LEU A 138 9.17 -9.89 -1.65
CA LEU A 138 9.15 -9.73 -0.20
C LEU A 138 7.77 -9.32 0.31
N VAL A 139 7.37 -9.90 1.44
CA VAL A 139 6.25 -9.45 2.25
C VAL A 139 6.79 -8.86 3.54
N ARG A 140 6.43 -7.62 3.85
CA ARG A 140 6.81 -6.93 5.08
C ARG A 140 5.56 -6.47 5.82
N PHE A 141 5.44 -6.87 7.09
CA PHE A 141 4.24 -6.63 7.90
C PHE A 141 4.55 -6.21 9.35
N LYS A 142 5.75 -5.69 9.61
CA LYS A 142 6.14 -5.27 10.97
C LYS A 142 5.15 -4.28 11.60
N GLY A 143 4.52 -3.42 10.80
CA GLY A 143 3.50 -2.48 11.25
C GLY A 143 2.19 -3.11 11.74
N THR A 144 1.97 -4.42 11.51
CA THR A 144 0.78 -5.13 11.99
C THR A 144 0.86 -5.47 13.48
N VAL A 145 2.07 -5.51 14.05
CA VAL A 145 2.31 -5.84 15.44
C VAL A 145 2.53 -4.56 16.23
N MET A 146 1.60 -4.23 17.13
CA MET A 146 1.66 -3.05 18.02
C MET A 146 2.09 -1.76 17.29
N ALA A 147 1.57 -1.53 16.07
CA ALA A 147 1.94 -0.41 15.20
C ALA A 147 3.45 -0.28 14.94
N GLY A 148 4.18 -1.41 14.97
CA GLY A 148 5.64 -1.42 14.78
C GLY A 148 6.46 -1.03 16.01
N THR A 149 5.81 -0.88 17.17
CA THR A 149 6.51 -0.68 18.43
C THR A 149 7.43 -1.88 18.71
N PRO A 150 8.70 -1.69 19.11
CA PRO A 150 9.56 -2.79 19.53
C PRO A 150 8.92 -3.53 20.69
N SER A 151 8.57 -4.78 20.46
CA SER A 151 8.07 -5.70 21.48
C SER A 151 9.11 -6.81 21.66
N PHE A 152 9.62 -6.94 22.84
CA PHE A 152 10.63 -7.94 23.23
C PHE A 152 9.97 -8.99 24.10
#